data_e0cf1738a89a77061ba1b4fc3494d203
#
_entry.id   e0cf1738a89a77061ba1b4fc3494d203
#
_cell.length_a   1.000
_cell.length_b   1.000
_cell.length_c   1.000
_cell.angle_alpha   90.00
_cell.angle_beta   90.00
_cell.angle_gamma   90.00
#
_symmetry.space_group_name_H-M   'P 1'
#
loop_
_entity.id
_entity.type
_entity.pdbx_description
1 polymer ?
#
loop_
_entity_poly.entity_id
_entity_poly.type
_entity_poly.pdbx_seq_one_letter_code
_entity_poly.pdbx_strand_id
1 'polypeptide(L)'
;MLAAFDERPELVILGIFGCLVVAFSNAANDIANSVGTSYGAGALTLKQAILFGAIAEFAGAVSLGSFVAKSIAKGVIEPSSFAADGCEGVLLFGVGMLSVLGGTGSTTLLATLYGLPISATHGVISGLAAVGIAAHGVSSLGVAPLTATLIAWVASPMTGCIASGLLYGLISCAVHETADPARSAHALQPVLIAATVFIAAAFLVVAGPAVIRIHPLERAVGASAALGVFVAIVASCCAGRRTSAQASGLEMLSSTPSSSKSRSTGAPLWGPPVEGPATESESEPEGSPVKKTSSHPGGLDVVGFLGGLLCRTSKEPPPDRDLILRVRDGGSGSIMHLAERYGDKAAGLQLDLVHLAREDVEGGASAEGDGPPEVAEEERPFVPLLILSAMTVAFAHGGNDLGNSIGPLAALLVALTWPSGDINAIPEIPLWVLLLGASGFVLGILVLGDRTITTVGSKITKLTPSRSYAVQMGTGIAVLLSTVLGLAVSTSHCLVGSIIGVGLVAKMRAARDAELNFGMLTKILIGWAVTIPLAALVSVAIFESMLPFYANDAICRDLTANQTSSPPPAGSRWM
;
A
#
# COMPACT_ATOMS: atom_id res chain seq x y z
N MET A 1 27.78 -5.67 18.37
CA MET A 1 27.39 -4.43 17.66
C MET A 1 27.70 -3.14 18.46
N LEU A 2 27.49 -3.08 19.79
CA LEU A 2 27.90 -1.87 20.55
C LEU A 2 29.42 -1.68 20.55
N ALA A 3 30.22 -2.75 20.54
CA ALA A 3 31.68 -2.65 20.42
C ALA A 3 32.16 -1.95 19.13
N ALA A 4 31.35 -1.93 18.08
CA ALA A 4 31.69 -1.22 16.84
C ALA A 4 31.85 0.30 17.06
N PHE A 5 31.18 0.88 18.07
CA PHE A 5 31.31 2.30 18.39
C PHE A 5 32.67 2.65 18.99
N ASP A 6 33.28 1.69 19.69
CA ASP A 6 34.59 1.90 20.31
C ASP A 6 35.72 1.78 19.27
N GLU A 7 35.53 0.95 18.26
CA GLU A 7 36.56 0.68 17.23
C GLU A 7 36.59 1.75 16.10
N ARG A 8 35.41 2.09 15.56
CA ARG A 8 35.27 3.01 14.41
C ARG A 8 33.98 3.83 14.48
N PRO A 9 33.91 4.82 15.38
CA PRO A 9 32.69 5.60 15.61
C PRO A 9 32.25 6.38 14.35
N GLU A 10 33.18 6.82 13.51
CA GLU A 10 32.87 7.55 12.28
C GLU A 10 32.11 6.69 11.26
N LEU A 11 32.50 5.42 11.05
CA LEU A 11 31.81 4.52 10.14
C LEU A 11 30.42 4.12 10.68
N VAL A 12 30.33 3.96 12.01
CA VAL A 12 29.04 3.66 12.65
C VAL A 12 28.08 4.84 12.51
N ILE A 13 28.55 6.06 12.74
CA ILE A 13 27.75 7.28 12.60
C ILE A 13 27.28 7.46 11.15
N LEU A 14 28.19 7.29 10.17
CA LEU A 14 27.85 7.33 8.76
C LEU A 14 26.87 6.23 8.37
N GLY A 15 27.04 5.02 8.90
CA GLY A 15 26.13 3.89 8.69
C GLY A 15 24.73 4.16 9.24
N ILE A 16 24.62 4.70 10.45
CA ILE A 16 23.35 5.10 11.06
C ILE A 16 22.69 6.20 10.22
N PHE A 17 23.43 7.22 9.80
CA PHE A 17 22.91 8.28 8.94
C PHE A 17 22.43 7.74 7.59
N GLY A 18 23.24 6.92 6.92
CA GLY A 18 22.86 6.27 5.65
C GLY A 18 21.61 5.38 5.81
N CYS A 19 21.54 4.61 6.89
CA CYS A 19 20.36 3.80 7.22
C CYS A 19 19.11 4.68 7.38
N LEU A 20 19.20 5.79 8.10
CA LEU A 20 18.08 6.73 8.27
C LEU A 20 17.66 7.36 6.94
N VAL A 21 18.61 7.73 6.07
CA VAL A 21 18.30 8.29 4.75
C VAL A 21 17.59 7.27 3.87
N VAL A 22 18.04 6.00 3.85
CA VAL A 22 17.36 4.93 3.12
C VAL A 22 15.98 4.68 3.69
N ALA A 23 15.85 4.55 5.02
CA ALA A 23 14.57 4.32 5.68
C ALA A 23 13.58 5.45 5.40
N PHE A 24 14.02 6.69 5.57
CA PHE A 24 13.24 7.90 5.30
C PHE A 24 12.75 7.97 3.86
N SER A 25 13.65 7.82 2.90
CA SER A 25 13.33 7.95 1.48
C SER A 25 12.49 6.79 0.95
N ASN A 26 12.77 5.56 1.42
CA ASN A 26 12.01 4.37 1.04
C ASN A 26 10.55 4.48 1.49
N ALA A 27 10.31 4.73 2.77
CA ALA A 27 8.96 4.83 3.29
C ALA A 27 8.19 6.01 2.67
N ALA A 28 8.84 7.17 2.48
CA ALA A 28 8.22 8.31 1.80
C ALA A 28 7.86 8.01 0.33
N ASN A 29 8.65 7.19 -0.37
CA ASN A 29 8.36 6.77 -1.74
C ASN A 29 7.21 5.77 -1.79
N ASP A 30 7.25 4.77 -0.92
CA ASP A 30 6.44 3.57 -1.06
C ASP A 30 5.15 3.58 -0.23
N ILE A 31 4.94 4.56 0.68
CA ILE A 31 3.67 4.71 1.42
C ILE A 31 2.46 4.78 0.48
N ALA A 32 2.64 5.34 -0.72
CA ALA A 32 1.59 5.39 -1.73
C ALA A 32 1.13 4.01 -2.21
N ASN A 33 1.99 3.00 -2.17
CA ASN A 33 1.65 1.62 -2.51
C ASN A 33 0.67 1.01 -1.50
N SER A 34 0.73 1.47 -0.25
CA SER A 34 -0.12 0.99 0.84
C SER A 34 -1.44 1.75 0.93
N VAL A 35 -1.39 3.09 0.93
CA VAL A 35 -2.58 3.91 1.22
C VAL A 35 -3.10 4.71 0.02
N GLY A 36 -2.34 4.77 -1.10
CA GLY A 36 -2.69 5.59 -2.25
C GLY A 36 -4.03 5.23 -2.89
N THR A 37 -4.34 3.93 -3.00
CA THR A 37 -5.62 3.47 -3.54
C THR A 37 -6.79 3.81 -2.61
N SER A 38 -6.59 3.80 -1.28
CA SER A 38 -7.60 4.21 -0.28
C SER A 38 -7.85 5.71 -0.31
N TYR A 39 -6.79 6.50 -0.49
CA TYR A 39 -6.89 7.95 -0.68
C TYR A 39 -7.59 8.26 -2.01
N GLY A 40 -7.18 7.63 -3.11
CA GLY A 40 -7.77 7.82 -4.43
C GLY A 40 -9.24 7.41 -4.53
N ALA A 41 -9.67 6.40 -3.77
CA ALA A 41 -11.07 5.97 -3.66
C ALA A 41 -11.88 6.82 -2.66
N GLY A 42 -11.30 7.85 -2.05
CA GLY A 42 -11.99 8.71 -1.08
C GLY A 42 -12.29 8.07 0.28
N ALA A 43 -11.70 6.89 0.58
CA ALA A 43 -11.90 6.20 1.85
C ALA A 43 -11.11 6.84 3.00
N LEU A 44 -10.00 7.50 2.70
CA LEU A 44 -9.13 8.20 3.65
C LEU A 44 -8.84 9.61 3.16
N THR A 45 -8.83 10.58 4.08
CA THR A 45 -8.20 11.87 3.82
C THR A 45 -6.68 11.73 3.81
N LEU A 46 -5.97 12.65 3.17
CA LEU A 46 -4.49 12.62 3.12
C LEU A 46 -3.86 12.52 4.52
N LYS A 47 -4.36 13.28 5.48
CA LYS A 47 -3.88 13.25 6.88
C LYS A 47 -4.10 11.89 7.55
N GLN A 48 -5.26 11.26 7.31
CA GLN A 48 -5.56 9.92 7.82
C GLN A 48 -4.68 8.87 7.14
N ALA A 49 -4.48 8.96 5.83
CA ALA A 49 -3.61 8.05 5.09
C ALA A 49 -2.17 8.08 5.62
N ILE A 50 -1.61 9.28 5.83
CA ILE A 50 -0.29 9.47 6.43
C ILE A 50 -0.24 8.90 7.85
N LEU A 51 -1.20 9.22 8.71
CA LEU A 51 -1.19 8.77 10.11
C LEU A 51 -1.33 7.26 10.24
N PHE A 52 -2.33 6.67 9.57
CA PHE A 52 -2.59 5.23 9.65
C PHE A 52 -1.47 4.43 8.97
N GLY A 53 -0.95 4.94 7.84
CA GLY A 53 0.19 4.35 7.17
C GLY A 53 1.43 4.32 8.06
N ALA A 54 1.79 5.47 8.66
CA ALA A 54 2.95 5.57 9.54
C ALA A 54 2.87 4.62 10.75
N ILE A 55 1.69 4.52 11.41
CA ILE A 55 1.49 3.61 12.55
C ILE A 55 1.62 2.14 12.09
N ALA A 56 0.99 1.79 10.98
CA ALA A 56 1.00 0.41 10.49
C ALA A 56 2.38 -0.02 9.99
N GLU A 57 3.10 0.86 9.26
CA GLU A 57 4.47 0.60 8.80
C GLU A 57 5.43 0.46 9.97
N PHE A 58 5.35 1.34 10.98
CA PHE A 58 6.17 1.21 12.18
C PHE A 58 5.96 -0.14 12.87
N ALA A 59 4.69 -0.53 13.05
CA ALA A 59 4.36 -1.81 13.67
C ALA A 59 4.89 -3.01 12.86
N GLY A 60 4.74 -2.98 11.53
CA GLY A 60 5.28 -4.01 10.63
C GLY A 60 6.81 -4.07 10.66
N ALA A 61 7.45 -2.92 10.59
CA ALA A 61 8.90 -2.77 10.63
C ALA A 61 9.51 -3.39 11.90
N VAL A 62 8.98 -3.05 13.06
CA VAL A 62 9.47 -3.58 14.33
C VAL A 62 9.15 -5.07 14.49
N SER A 63 8.00 -5.53 13.96
CA SER A 63 7.54 -6.91 14.15
C SER A 63 8.19 -7.91 13.18
N LEU A 64 8.36 -7.55 11.91
CA LEU A 64 8.76 -8.47 10.85
C LEU A 64 10.08 -8.09 10.15
N GLY A 65 10.59 -6.85 10.33
CA GLY A 65 11.72 -6.32 9.57
C GLY A 65 13.02 -7.12 9.68
N SER A 66 13.22 -7.89 10.74
CA SER A 66 14.41 -8.72 10.92
C SER A 66 14.54 -9.88 9.92
N PHE A 67 13.44 -10.37 9.33
CA PHE A 67 13.48 -11.49 8.38
C PHE A 67 14.21 -11.12 7.10
N VAL A 68 13.77 -10.07 6.45
CA VAL A 68 14.35 -9.60 5.19
C VAL A 68 15.72 -8.98 5.42
N ALA A 69 15.91 -8.26 6.52
CA ALA A 69 17.20 -7.66 6.84
C ALA A 69 18.34 -8.67 6.95
N LYS A 70 18.11 -9.82 7.59
CA LYS A 70 19.10 -10.91 7.66
C LYS A 70 19.42 -11.47 6.27
N SER A 71 18.44 -11.57 5.41
CA SER A 71 18.61 -12.07 4.04
C SER A 71 19.41 -11.09 3.17
N ILE A 72 19.16 -9.79 3.29
CA ILE A 72 19.92 -8.74 2.58
C ILE A 72 21.37 -8.68 3.08
N ALA A 73 21.55 -8.73 4.40
CA ALA A 73 22.86 -8.56 5.03
C ALA A 73 23.89 -9.63 4.63
N LYS A 74 23.45 -10.83 4.25
CA LYS A 74 24.35 -11.95 3.90
C LYS A 74 23.96 -12.74 2.66
N GLY A 75 22.93 -12.29 1.93
CA GLY A 75 22.38 -13.10 0.83
C GLY A 75 22.90 -12.69 -0.53
N VAL A 76 23.09 -11.40 -0.77
CA VAL A 76 23.52 -10.89 -2.08
C VAL A 76 25.02 -10.96 -2.26
N ILE A 77 25.77 -10.59 -1.22
CA ILE A 77 27.23 -10.72 -1.13
C ILE A 77 27.52 -11.81 -0.10
N GLU A 78 28.44 -12.70 -0.41
CA GLU A 78 28.93 -13.71 0.54
C GLU A 78 30.02 -13.12 1.44
N PRO A 79 29.76 -12.90 2.76
CA PRO A 79 30.75 -12.31 3.64
C PRO A 79 32.01 -13.17 3.79
N SER A 80 31.90 -14.49 3.62
CA SER A 80 33.03 -15.44 3.66
C SER A 80 34.12 -15.15 2.63
N SER A 81 33.76 -14.65 1.47
CA SER A 81 34.73 -14.30 0.43
C SER A 81 35.62 -13.13 0.85
N PHE A 82 35.08 -12.20 1.62
CA PHE A 82 35.80 -11.05 2.17
C PHE A 82 36.61 -11.45 3.43
N ALA A 83 36.06 -12.32 4.26
CA ALA A 83 36.77 -12.82 5.44
C ALA A 83 38.06 -13.58 5.10
N ALA A 84 38.15 -14.17 3.91
CA ALA A 84 39.35 -14.87 3.43
C ALA A 84 40.59 -13.95 3.32
N ASP A 85 40.37 -12.65 3.04
CA ASP A 85 41.43 -11.64 2.96
C ASP A 85 41.72 -10.98 4.32
N GLY A 86 41.19 -11.54 5.40
CA GLY A 86 41.43 -11.08 6.77
C GLY A 86 40.81 -9.71 7.05
N CYS A 87 41.54 -8.87 7.79
CA CYS A 87 41.06 -7.56 8.22
C CYS A 87 40.71 -6.66 7.04
N GLU A 88 41.54 -6.61 6.01
CA GLU A 88 41.37 -5.75 4.85
C GLU A 88 40.08 -6.07 4.10
N GLY A 89 39.83 -7.37 3.83
CA GLY A 89 38.61 -7.80 3.17
C GLY A 89 37.36 -7.49 3.99
N VAL A 90 37.41 -7.68 5.31
CA VAL A 90 36.28 -7.39 6.21
C VAL A 90 35.97 -5.88 6.26
N LEU A 91 37.02 -5.05 6.28
CA LEU A 91 36.85 -3.59 6.23
C LEU A 91 36.26 -3.16 4.87
N LEU A 92 36.75 -3.75 3.78
CA LEU A 92 36.22 -3.54 2.44
C LEU A 92 34.73 -3.90 2.34
N PHE A 93 34.33 -5.03 2.94
CA PHE A 93 32.93 -5.41 3.05
C PHE A 93 32.10 -4.35 3.81
N GLY A 94 32.59 -3.85 4.95
CA GLY A 94 31.94 -2.81 5.73
C GLY A 94 31.78 -1.50 4.95
N VAL A 95 32.83 -1.04 4.29
CA VAL A 95 32.78 0.17 3.43
C VAL A 95 31.81 -0.04 2.25
N GLY A 96 31.77 -1.25 1.69
CA GLY A 96 30.79 -1.63 0.69
C GLY A 96 29.35 -1.48 1.16
N MET A 97 29.03 -1.94 2.38
CA MET A 97 27.69 -1.78 2.98
C MET A 97 27.31 -0.31 3.17
N LEU A 98 28.26 0.50 3.64
CA LEU A 98 28.06 1.94 3.78
C LEU A 98 27.81 2.63 2.44
N SER A 99 28.55 2.24 1.40
CA SER A 99 28.38 2.77 0.04
C SER A 99 27.03 2.44 -0.55
N VAL A 100 26.51 1.24 -0.29
CA VAL A 100 25.16 0.83 -0.70
C VAL A 100 24.07 1.67 -0.01
N LEU A 101 24.24 1.96 1.29
CA LEU A 101 23.33 2.86 2.00
C LEU A 101 23.34 4.27 1.37
N GLY A 102 24.52 4.80 1.07
CA GLY A 102 24.68 6.09 0.41
C GLY A 102 24.06 6.12 -1.00
N GLY A 103 24.36 5.11 -1.83
CA GLY A 103 23.88 5.01 -3.20
C GLY A 103 22.36 4.81 -3.30
N THR A 104 21.82 3.88 -2.51
CA THR A 104 20.37 3.64 -2.46
C THR A 104 19.64 4.84 -1.87
N GLY A 105 20.13 5.37 -0.74
CA GLY A 105 19.49 6.49 -0.05
C GLY A 105 19.40 7.73 -0.92
N SER A 106 20.50 8.12 -1.58
CA SER A 106 20.51 9.29 -2.46
C SER A 106 19.62 9.11 -3.70
N THR A 107 19.64 7.94 -4.32
CA THR A 107 18.81 7.63 -5.50
C THR A 107 17.32 7.65 -5.17
N THR A 108 16.94 6.99 -4.06
CA THR A 108 15.55 6.92 -3.62
C THR A 108 15.04 8.29 -3.14
N LEU A 109 15.87 9.04 -2.40
CA LEU A 109 15.52 10.39 -1.95
C LEU A 109 15.29 11.33 -3.13
N LEU A 110 16.18 11.30 -4.12
CA LEU A 110 16.04 12.12 -5.31
C LEU A 110 14.75 11.79 -6.05
N ALA A 111 14.46 10.52 -6.29
CA ALA A 111 13.22 10.10 -6.94
C ALA A 111 11.98 10.55 -6.16
N THR A 112 11.99 10.43 -4.82
CA THR A 112 10.88 10.87 -3.95
C THR A 112 10.65 12.37 -4.04
N LEU A 113 11.71 13.17 -4.08
CA LEU A 113 11.61 14.62 -4.24
C LEU A 113 10.93 15.04 -5.56
N TYR A 114 11.08 14.25 -6.60
CA TYR A 114 10.40 14.44 -7.89
C TYR A 114 9.06 13.69 -8.00
N GLY A 115 8.59 13.05 -6.94
CA GLY A 115 7.35 12.28 -6.94
C GLY A 115 7.37 11.07 -7.89
N LEU A 116 8.56 10.52 -8.17
CA LEU A 116 8.74 9.37 -9.05
C LEU A 116 8.67 8.08 -8.23
N PRO A 117 7.72 7.16 -8.49
CA PRO A 117 7.69 5.86 -7.83
C PRO A 117 8.81 4.98 -8.36
N ILE A 118 9.73 4.59 -7.49
CA ILE A 118 10.82 3.66 -7.79
C ILE A 118 10.83 2.51 -6.79
N SER A 119 11.72 1.54 -6.98
CA SER A 119 11.89 0.43 -6.04
C SER A 119 13.20 0.55 -5.27
N ALA A 120 13.12 0.87 -3.98
CA ALA A 120 14.29 0.90 -3.10
C ALA A 120 14.95 -0.49 -2.96
N THR A 121 14.14 -1.57 -2.97
CA THR A 121 14.66 -2.95 -2.94
C THR A 121 15.56 -3.25 -4.15
N HIS A 122 15.16 -2.81 -5.36
CA HIS A 122 16.03 -2.91 -6.54
C HIS A 122 17.32 -2.13 -6.36
N GLY A 123 17.22 -0.93 -5.76
CA GLY A 123 18.40 -0.10 -5.48
C GLY A 123 19.39 -0.79 -4.56
N VAL A 124 18.93 -1.33 -3.43
CA VAL A 124 19.80 -2.03 -2.48
C VAL A 124 20.42 -3.28 -3.08
N ILE A 125 19.62 -4.14 -3.71
CA ILE A 125 20.11 -5.41 -4.27
C ILE A 125 21.11 -5.16 -5.41
N SER A 126 20.83 -4.21 -6.31
CA SER A 126 21.75 -3.86 -7.38
C SER A 126 23.02 -3.15 -6.88
N GLY A 127 22.89 -2.30 -5.87
CA GLY A 127 24.02 -1.66 -5.19
C GLY A 127 24.94 -2.70 -4.54
N LEU A 128 24.37 -3.64 -3.78
CA LEU A 128 25.11 -4.75 -3.17
C LEU A 128 25.85 -5.57 -4.24
N ALA A 129 25.14 -6.01 -5.28
CA ALA A 129 25.74 -6.81 -6.33
C ALA A 129 26.88 -6.06 -7.03
N ALA A 130 26.69 -4.79 -7.38
CA ALA A 130 27.68 -3.98 -8.08
C ALA A 130 28.91 -3.70 -7.21
N VAL A 131 28.73 -3.35 -5.93
CA VAL A 131 29.83 -3.15 -4.98
C VAL A 131 30.57 -4.46 -4.71
N GLY A 132 29.86 -5.58 -4.55
CA GLY A 132 30.48 -6.90 -4.41
C GLY A 132 31.38 -7.24 -5.60
N ILE A 133 30.88 -7.02 -6.82
CA ILE A 133 31.67 -7.25 -8.06
C ILE A 133 32.87 -6.31 -8.13
N ALA A 134 32.71 -5.03 -7.79
CA ALA A 134 33.80 -4.06 -7.80
C ALA A 134 34.88 -4.40 -6.77
N ALA A 135 34.49 -4.86 -5.59
CA ALA A 135 35.40 -5.17 -4.50
C ALA A 135 36.13 -6.52 -4.69
N HIS A 136 35.43 -7.55 -5.11
CA HIS A 136 35.93 -8.93 -5.05
C HIS A 136 35.60 -9.79 -6.30
N GLY A 137 35.06 -9.17 -7.36
CA GLY A 137 34.64 -9.86 -8.57
C GLY A 137 33.31 -10.63 -8.39
N VAL A 138 32.91 -11.32 -9.47
CA VAL A 138 31.61 -12.05 -9.53
C VAL A 138 31.54 -13.19 -8.49
N SER A 139 32.68 -13.71 -8.07
CA SER A 139 32.78 -14.79 -7.06
C SER A 139 32.30 -14.38 -5.67
N SER A 140 32.20 -13.08 -5.39
CA SER A 140 31.66 -12.57 -4.12
C SER A 140 30.13 -12.65 -4.02
N LEU A 141 29.45 -12.96 -5.12
CA LEU A 141 27.99 -13.00 -5.13
C LEU A 141 27.44 -14.32 -4.60
N GLY A 142 26.49 -14.23 -3.69
CA GLY A 142 25.68 -15.36 -3.24
C GLY A 142 24.69 -15.79 -4.33
N VAL A 143 25.09 -16.70 -5.21
CA VAL A 143 24.31 -17.07 -6.41
C VAL A 143 22.92 -17.57 -6.05
N ALA A 144 22.78 -18.44 -5.04
CA ALA A 144 21.49 -19.02 -4.69
C ALA A 144 20.52 -17.98 -4.08
N PRO A 145 20.90 -17.15 -3.08
CA PRO A 145 20.03 -16.09 -2.57
C PRO A 145 19.70 -15.01 -3.60
N LEU A 146 20.66 -14.63 -4.43
CA LEU A 146 20.43 -13.66 -5.50
C LEU A 146 19.41 -14.20 -6.52
N THR A 147 19.58 -15.46 -6.96
CA THR A 147 18.64 -16.12 -7.88
C THR A 147 17.24 -16.21 -7.25
N ALA A 148 17.13 -16.58 -5.96
CA ALA A 148 15.85 -16.62 -5.24
C ALA A 148 15.18 -15.24 -5.22
N THR A 149 15.95 -14.16 -5.00
CA THR A 149 15.45 -12.78 -5.03
C THR A 149 14.96 -12.40 -6.43
N LEU A 150 15.70 -12.71 -7.48
CA LEU A 150 15.29 -12.44 -8.87
C LEU A 150 14.02 -13.20 -9.26
N ILE A 151 13.90 -14.46 -8.84
CA ILE A 151 12.66 -15.24 -9.03
C ILE A 151 11.51 -14.59 -8.26
N ALA A 152 11.76 -14.14 -7.03
CA ALA A 152 10.74 -13.50 -6.21
C ALA A 152 10.23 -12.19 -6.83
N TRP A 153 11.07 -11.43 -7.55
CA TRP A 153 10.67 -10.22 -8.26
C TRP A 153 9.65 -10.49 -9.39
N VAL A 154 9.63 -11.69 -9.93
CA VAL A 154 8.63 -12.13 -10.91
C VAL A 154 7.45 -12.81 -10.22
N ALA A 155 7.72 -13.67 -9.25
CA ALA A 155 6.68 -14.45 -8.57
C ALA A 155 5.76 -13.59 -7.70
N SER A 156 6.29 -12.54 -7.03
CA SER A 156 5.48 -11.70 -6.13
C SER A 156 4.40 -10.89 -6.86
N PRO A 157 4.65 -10.18 -7.98
CA PRO A 157 3.57 -9.53 -8.73
C PRO A 157 2.58 -10.53 -9.34
N MET A 158 3.04 -11.73 -9.74
CA MET A 158 2.13 -12.78 -10.20
C MET A 158 1.22 -13.27 -9.07
N THR A 159 1.76 -13.45 -7.87
CA THR A 159 0.97 -13.80 -6.68
C THR A 159 -0.07 -12.72 -6.39
N GLY A 160 0.33 -11.44 -6.41
CA GLY A 160 -0.58 -10.31 -6.25
C GLY A 160 -1.67 -10.29 -7.32
N CYS A 161 -1.31 -10.51 -8.60
CA CYS A 161 -2.24 -10.58 -9.73
C CYS A 161 -3.29 -11.69 -9.55
N ILE A 162 -2.85 -12.89 -9.21
CA ILE A 162 -3.74 -14.03 -9.01
C ILE A 162 -4.65 -13.80 -7.79
N ALA A 163 -4.08 -13.41 -6.65
CA ALA A 163 -4.83 -13.22 -5.42
C ALA A 163 -5.88 -12.12 -5.55
N SER A 164 -5.51 -10.96 -6.10
CA SER A 164 -6.42 -9.83 -6.30
C SER A 164 -7.49 -10.14 -7.37
N GLY A 165 -7.10 -10.79 -8.46
CA GLY A 165 -8.03 -11.19 -9.51
C GLY A 165 -9.08 -12.19 -9.02
N LEU A 166 -8.67 -13.21 -8.25
CA LEU A 166 -9.58 -14.17 -7.65
C LEU A 166 -10.53 -13.50 -6.65
N LEU A 167 -10.00 -12.63 -5.78
CA LEU A 167 -10.80 -11.91 -4.80
C LEU A 167 -11.81 -10.97 -5.47
N TYR A 168 -11.37 -10.21 -6.47
CA TYR A 168 -12.28 -9.32 -7.20
C TYR A 168 -13.31 -10.12 -8.00
N GLY A 169 -12.92 -11.26 -8.59
CA GLY A 169 -13.84 -12.18 -9.24
C GLY A 169 -14.93 -12.67 -8.29
N LEU A 170 -14.54 -13.04 -7.07
CA LEU A 170 -15.46 -13.43 -6.00
C LEU A 170 -16.43 -12.30 -5.63
N ILE A 171 -15.90 -11.10 -5.38
CA ILE A 171 -16.70 -9.91 -5.06
C ILE A 171 -17.68 -9.59 -6.20
N SER A 172 -17.21 -9.64 -7.43
CA SER A 172 -18.04 -9.35 -8.60
C SER A 172 -19.24 -10.31 -8.70
N CYS A 173 -19.00 -11.63 -8.57
CA CYS A 173 -20.08 -12.63 -8.55
C CYS A 173 -21.02 -12.45 -7.35
N ALA A 174 -20.46 -12.23 -6.16
CA ALA A 174 -21.23 -12.24 -4.92
C ALA A 174 -21.97 -10.91 -4.66
N VAL A 175 -21.56 -9.82 -5.30
CA VAL A 175 -22.12 -8.48 -5.09
C VAL A 175 -22.62 -7.88 -6.41
N HIS A 176 -21.73 -7.58 -7.36
CA HIS A 176 -22.07 -6.74 -8.50
C HIS A 176 -23.02 -7.42 -9.52
N GLU A 177 -23.04 -8.76 -9.57
CA GLU A 177 -23.90 -9.54 -10.47
C GLU A 177 -25.20 -10.00 -9.80
N THR A 178 -25.48 -9.58 -8.57
CA THR A 178 -26.71 -9.94 -7.85
C THR A 178 -27.85 -8.97 -8.16
N ALA A 179 -29.08 -9.39 -7.90
CA ALA A 179 -30.27 -8.55 -8.09
C ALA A 179 -30.32 -7.34 -7.12
N ASP A 180 -29.67 -7.44 -5.96
CA ASP A 180 -29.55 -6.38 -4.95
C ASP A 180 -28.08 -6.31 -4.49
N PRO A 181 -27.23 -5.55 -5.21
CA PRO A 181 -25.81 -5.44 -4.91
C PRO A 181 -25.52 -4.84 -3.53
N ALA A 182 -26.31 -3.83 -3.10
CA ALA A 182 -26.11 -3.18 -1.82
C ALA A 182 -26.33 -4.15 -0.65
N ARG A 183 -27.41 -4.91 -0.68
CA ARG A 183 -27.69 -5.93 0.32
C ARG A 183 -26.62 -7.03 0.34
N SER A 184 -26.20 -7.47 -0.84
CA SER A 184 -25.17 -8.51 -0.99
C SER A 184 -23.82 -8.03 -0.46
N ALA A 185 -23.45 -6.76 -0.71
CA ALA A 185 -22.23 -6.14 -0.17
C ALA A 185 -22.25 -6.12 1.36
N HIS A 186 -23.37 -5.70 1.98
CA HIS A 186 -23.52 -5.71 3.44
C HIS A 186 -23.43 -7.13 4.03
N ALA A 187 -23.99 -8.13 3.35
CA ALA A 187 -23.91 -9.53 3.80
C ALA A 187 -22.49 -10.10 3.70
N LEU A 188 -21.73 -9.72 2.67
CA LEU A 188 -20.34 -10.18 2.45
C LEU A 188 -19.33 -9.47 3.36
N GLN A 189 -19.57 -8.22 3.74
CA GLN A 189 -18.64 -7.38 4.51
C GLN A 189 -18.06 -8.06 5.76
N PRO A 190 -18.83 -8.71 6.65
CA PRO A 190 -18.29 -9.38 7.85
C PRO A 190 -17.30 -10.49 7.51
N VAL A 191 -17.56 -11.24 6.44
CA VAL A 191 -16.69 -12.33 5.98
C VAL A 191 -15.35 -11.77 5.50
N LEU A 192 -15.38 -10.68 4.75
CA LEU A 192 -14.17 -10.00 4.26
C LEU A 192 -13.38 -9.35 5.41
N ILE A 193 -14.04 -8.79 6.43
CA ILE A 193 -13.39 -8.31 7.66
C ILE A 193 -12.68 -9.46 8.35
N ALA A 194 -13.38 -10.59 8.58
CA ALA A 194 -12.80 -11.77 9.21
C ALA A 194 -11.57 -12.27 8.43
N ALA A 195 -11.65 -12.36 7.11
CA ALA A 195 -10.55 -12.80 6.26
C ALA A 195 -9.35 -11.85 6.31
N THR A 196 -9.57 -10.53 6.27
CA THR A 196 -8.50 -9.54 6.35
C THR A 196 -7.77 -9.60 7.68
N VAL A 197 -8.52 -9.63 8.79
CA VAL A 197 -7.94 -9.72 10.14
C VAL A 197 -7.24 -11.06 10.33
N PHE A 198 -7.83 -12.14 9.85
CA PHE A 198 -7.20 -13.47 9.89
C PHE A 198 -5.83 -13.46 9.20
N ILE A 199 -5.73 -12.93 7.99
CA ILE A 199 -4.48 -12.88 7.22
C ILE A 199 -3.44 -12.08 7.98
N ALA A 200 -3.73 -10.85 8.41
CA ALA A 200 -2.80 -10.00 9.14
C ALA A 200 -2.33 -10.67 10.46
N ALA A 201 -3.27 -11.21 11.24
CA ALA A 201 -2.97 -11.87 12.50
C ALA A 201 -2.17 -13.16 12.31
N ALA A 202 -2.51 -13.98 11.30
CA ALA A 202 -1.80 -15.23 11.04
C ALA A 202 -0.32 -14.98 10.74
N PHE A 203 0.00 -14.00 9.91
CA PHE A 203 1.40 -13.63 9.64
C PHE A 203 2.09 -13.10 10.90
N LEU A 204 1.41 -12.29 11.71
CA LEU A 204 1.98 -11.73 12.93
C LEU A 204 2.27 -12.82 13.98
N VAL A 205 1.36 -13.76 14.21
CA VAL A 205 1.55 -14.81 15.24
C VAL A 205 2.42 -15.96 14.78
N VAL A 206 2.58 -16.18 13.48
CA VAL A 206 3.49 -17.20 12.91
C VAL A 206 4.92 -16.68 12.82
N ALA A 207 5.08 -15.46 12.32
CA ALA A 207 6.38 -14.89 11.99
C ALA A 207 6.79 -13.70 12.86
N GLY A 208 5.93 -13.19 13.73
CA GLY A 208 6.21 -12.04 14.59
C GLY A 208 7.27 -12.30 15.66
N PRO A 209 7.52 -11.30 16.54
CA PRO A 209 8.44 -11.42 17.67
C PRO A 209 8.11 -12.62 18.57
N ALA A 210 9.14 -13.18 19.21
CA ALA A 210 9.00 -14.38 20.06
C ALA A 210 7.90 -14.24 21.13
N VAL A 211 7.67 -13.02 21.62
CA VAL A 211 6.65 -12.72 22.66
C VAL A 211 5.21 -12.99 22.19
N ILE A 212 4.94 -12.80 20.88
CA ILE A 212 3.60 -12.97 20.31
C ILE A 212 3.48 -14.20 19.41
N ARG A 213 4.61 -14.89 19.17
CA ARG A 213 4.63 -16.08 18.31
C ARG A 213 3.92 -17.24 18.99
N ILE A 214 3.01 -17.88 18.28
CA ILE A 214 2.23 -19.01 18.79
C ILE A 214 2.69 -20.31 18.11
N HIS A 215 3.04 -21.30 18.92
CA HIS A 215 3.36 -22.65 18.45
C HIS A 215 2.43 -23.68 19.11
N PRO A 216 2.05 -24.77 18.45
CA PRO A 216 2.31 -25.11 17.04
C PRO A 216 1.45 -24.29 16.06
N LEU A 217 1.71 -24.42 14.75
CA LEU A 217 1.04 -23.70 13.68
C LEU A 217 -0.50 -23.77 13.76
N GLU A 218 -1.05 -24.92 14.12
CA GLU A 218 -2.50 -25.13 14.29
C GLU A 218 -3.12 -24.15 15.29
N ARG A 219 -2.44 -23.89 16.42
CA ARG A 219 -2.89 -22.93 17.44
C ARG A 219 -2.79 -21.50 16.92
N ALA A 220 -1.74 -21.17 16.17
CA ALA A 220 -1.59 -19.87 15.54
C ALA A 220 -2.71 -19.59 14.55
N VAL A 221 -3.01 -20.56 13.66
CA VAL A 221 -4.12 -20.47 12.69
C VAL A 221 -5.46 -20.37 13.42
N GLY A 222 -5.70 -21.20 14.43
CA GLY A 222 -6.92 -21.17 15.23
C GLY A 222 -7.15 -19.84 15.96
N ALA A 223 -6.10 -19.30 16.59
CA ALA A 223 -6.16 -18.02 17.29
C ALA A 223 -6.43 -16.86 16.31
N SER A 224 -5.78 -16.86 15.15
CA SER A 224 -5.99 -15.86 14.12
C SER A 224 -7.40 -15.91 13.53
N ALA A 225 -7.93 -17.12 13.30
CA ALA A 225 -9.30 -17.30 12.84
C ALA A 225 -10.33 -16.83 13.88
N ALA A 226 -10.12 -17.17 15.16
CA ALA A 226 -10.97 -16.71 16.25
C ALA A 226 -10.98 -15.17 16.37
N LEU A 227 -9.81 -14.53 16.24
CA LEU A 227 -9.70 -13.08 16.24
C LEU A 227 -10.43 -12.46 15.04
N GLY A 228 -10.28 -13.01 13.85
CA GLY A 228 -10.98 -12.53 12.66
C GLY A 228 -12.50 -12.58 12.82
N VAL A 229 -13.02 -13.72 13.29
CA VAL A 229 -14.46 -13.89 13.57
C VAL A 229 -14.93 -12.93 14.66
N PHE A 230 -14.18 -12.78 15.75
CA PHE A 230 -14.52 -11.85 16.83
C PHE A 230 -14.63 -10.41 16.31
N VAL A 231 -13.63 -9.93 15.55
CA VAL A 231 -13.64 -8.57 14.99
C VAL A 231 -14.81 -8.37 14.02
N ALA A 232 -15.12 -9.39 13.20
CA ALA A 232 -16.27 -9.34 12.30
C ALA A 232 -17.61 -9.24 13.03
N ILE A 233 -17.77 -9.99 14.12
CA ILE A 233 -18.97 -9.91 14.97
C ILE A 233 -19.11 -8.51 15.59
N VAL A 234 -18.03 -7.98 16.19
CA VAL A 234 -18.02 -6.64 16.77
C VAL A 234 -18.36 -5.57 15.74
N ALA A 235 -17.74 -5.64 14.55
CA ALA A 235 -18.01 -4.71 13.45
C ALA A 235 -19.49 -4.76 13.01
N SER A 236 -20.05 -5.96 12.87
CA SER A 236 -21.47 -6.17 12.51
C SER A 236 -22.43 -5.62 13.57
N CYS A 237 -22.15 -5.84 14.86
CA CYS A 237 -22.94 -5.29 15.96
C CYS A 237 -22.89 -3.76 16.00
N CYS A 238 -21.72 -3.14 15.73
CA CYS A 238 -21.57 -1.70 15.67
C CYS A 238 -22.30 -1.09 14.46
N ALA A 239 -22.28 -1.76 13.31
CA ALA A 239 -23.01 -1.34 12.12
C ALA A 239 -24.54 -1.38 12.35
N GLY A 240 -25.04 -2.47 12.93
CA GLY A 240 -26.46 -2.62 13.25
C GLY A 240 -26.99 -1.56 14.23
N ARG A 241 -26.17 -1.13 15.19
CA ARG A 241 -26.54 -0.04 16.11
C ARG A 241 -26.65 1.32 15.41
N ARG A 242 -25.81 1.60 14.42
CA ARG A 242 -25.85 2.86 13.65
C ARG A 242 -27.09 2.95 12.77
N THR A 243 -27.46 1.87 12.10
CA THR A 243 -28.69 1.81 11.30
C THR A 243 -29.94 1.96 12.16
N SER A 244 -29.98 1.34 13.34
CA SER A 244 -31.08 1.48 14.29
C SER A 244 -31.22 2.91 14.86
N ALA A 245 -30.07 3.57 15.16
CA ALA A 245 -30.07 4.96 15.66
C ALA A 245 -30.51 5.95 14.56
N GLN A 246 -30.13 5.71 13.29
CA GLN A 246 -30.60 6.53 12.17
C GLN A 246 -32.09 6.34 11.89
N ALA A 247 -32.61 5.11 11.98
CA ALA A 247 -34.02 4.83 11.83
C ALA A 247 -34.85 5.53 12.95
N SER A 248 -34.40 5.45 14.19
CA SER A 248 -35.05 6.14 15.33
C SER A 248 -34.98 7.66 15.21
N GLY A 249 -33.89 8.22 14.68
CA GLY A 249 -33.76 9.66 14.42
C GLY A 249 -34.70 10.16 13.31
N LEU A 250 -34.90 9.36 12.26
CA LEU A 250 -35.86 9.64 11.17
C LEU A 250 -37.32 9.55 11.64
N GLU A 251 -37.66 8.58 12.49
CA GLU A 251 -38.98 8.50 13.09
C GLU A 251 -39.27 9.67 14.02
N MET A 252 -38.25 10.15 14.77
CA MET A 252 -38.42 11.32 15.65
C MET A 252 -38.60 12.62 14.86
N LEU A 253 -37.97 12.75 13.68
CA LEU A 253 -38.14 13.89 12.76
C LEU A 253 -39.48 13.85 12.01
N SER A 254 -40.04 12.67 11.75
CA SER A 254 -41.36 12.51 11.11
C SER A 254 -42.53 12.67 12.06
N SER A 255 -42.31 12.57 13.37
CA SER A 255 -43.33 12.66 14.39
C SER A 255 -43.52 14.08 15.00
N THR A 256 -42.84 15.11 14.48
CA THR A 256 -43.13 16.49 14.86
C THR A 256 -44.49 16.92 14.29
N PRO A 257 -45.53 17.21 15.11
CA PRO A 257 -46.81 17.65 14.59
C PRO A 257 -46.65 19.03 13.94
N SER A 258 -46.98 19.12 12.67
CA SER A 258 -47.07 20.40 11.96
C SER A 258 -48.20 21.23 12.59
N SER A 259 -47.89 22.09 13.55
CA SER A 259 -48.79 23.10 14.02
C SER A 259 -48.91 24.23 12.98
N SER A 260 -49.78 24.03 12.00
CA SER A 260 -50.20 25.10 11.11
C SER A 260 -51.16 26.02 11.89
N LYS A 261 -50.65 27.07 12.53
CA LYS A 261 -51.47 28.22 12.91
C LYS A 261 -51.60 29.11 11.67
N SER A 262 -52.76 28.94 11.00
CA SER A 262 -53.25 29.89 10.02
C SER A 262 -53.50 31.24 10.69
N ARG A 263 -52.80 32.27 10.22
CA ARG A 263 -53.17 33.66 10.50
C ARG A 263 -53.64 34.29 9.20
N SER A 264 -54.98 34.45 9.12
CA SER A 264 -55.70 35.16 8.10
C SER A 264 -55.40 36.66 8.14
N THR A 265 -55.03 37.29 7.05
CA THR A 265 -55.41 38.68 6.76
C THR A 265 -55.37 38.91 5.24
N GLY A 266 -56.56 39.32 4.70
CA GLY A 266 -56.72 40.31 3.64
C GLY A 266 -56.67 39.86 2.19
N ALA A 267 -57.86 39.73 1.59
CA ALA A 267 -58.14 39.75 0.16
C ALA A 267 -57.98 41.20 -0.40
N PRO A 268 -58.31 41.54 -1.70
CA PRO A 268 -58.77 40.73 -2.81
C PRO A 268 -58.24 41.23 -4.22
N LEU A 269 -58.67 40.58 -5.31
CA LEU A 269 -59.18 41.14 -6.58
C LEU A 269 -58.57 40.64 -7.91
N TRP A 270 -59.52 40.04 -8.69
CA TRP A 270 -59.72 40.04 -10.17
C TRP A 270 -58.87 39.12 -11.03
N GLY A 271 -59.49 38.25 -11.74
CA GLY A 271 -60.40 38.13 -12.84
C GLY A 271 -60.34 36.76 -13.54
N PRO A 272 -61.14 36.48 -14.58
CA PRO A 272 -61.94 35.27 -14.61
C PRO A 272 -61.40 34.12 -15.53
N PRO A 273 -62.19 32.99 -15.67
CA PRO A 273 -61.68 31.67 -16.06
C PRO A 273 -61.83 31.45 -17.57
N VAL A 274 -61.05 30.48 -18.09
CA VAL A 274 -61.27 29.89 -19.42
C VAL A 274 -61.49 28.40 -19.23
N GLU A 275 -62.63 27.96 -19.75
CA GLU A 275 -63.17 26.60 -19.78
C GLU A 275 -62.50 25.67 -20.80
N GLY A 276 -62.42 24.45 -20.45
CA GLY A 276 -62.74 23.19 -21.05
C GLY A 276 -61.95 22.60 -22.21
N PRO A 277 -62.17 21.36 -22.65
CA PRO A 277 -63.17 20.39 -22.12
C PRO A 277 -62.56 18.98 -21.79
N ALA A 278 -63.43 18.18 -21.19
CA ALA A 278 -63.30 16.78 -20.80
C ALA A 278 -63.34 15.79 -21.96
N THR A 279 -62.72 14.63 -21.79
CA THR A 279 -63.20 13.32 -22.26
C THR A 279 -62.56 12.22 -21.38
N GLU A 280 -63.37 11.53 -20.59
CA GLU A 280 -63.81 10.11 -20.62
C GLU A 280 -62.66 9.09 -20.56
N SER A 281 -62.54 8.42 -19.40
CA SER A 281 -63.11 7.17 -18.92
C SER A 281 -62.55 5.92 -19.65
N GLU A 282 -61.92 5.02 -18.88
CA GLU A 282 -62.28 3.61 -18.82
C GLU A 282 -61.42 2.83 -17.81
N SER A 283 -62.07 2.34 -16.77
CA SER A 283 -62.20 1.02 -16.22
C SER A 283 -60.93 0.24 -15.79
N GLU A 284 -60.90 -0.01 -14.48
CA GLU A 284 -60.22 -1.12 -13.82
C GLU A 284 -60.75 -2.50 -14.34
N PRO A 285 -59.97 -3.55 -14.10
CA PRO A 285 -60.51 -4.60 -13.27
C PRO A 285 -59.56 -5.16 -12.17
N GLU A 286 -60.26 -5.46 -11.12
CA GLU A 286 -60.02 -6.28 -9.93
C GLU A 286 -58.95 -7.38 -10.00
N GLY A 287 -58.10 -7.45 -8.99
CA GLY A 287 -58.16 -8.38 -7.90
C GLY A 287 -57.54 -9.75 -8.05
N SER A 288 -56.49 -10.01 -7.28
CA SER A 288 -56.34 -11.30 -6.59
C SER A 288 -55.31 -11.19 -5.44
N PRO A 289 -55.52 -11.91 -4.34
CA PRO A 289 -54.87 -11.63 -3.07
C PRO A 289 -53.48 -12.27 -2.97
N VAL A 290 -52.47 -11.49 -2.62
CA VAL A 290 -51.13 -12.00 -2.27
C VAL A 290 -51.15 -12.54 -0.85
N LYS A 291 -50.91 -13.86 -0.74
CA LYS A 291 -50.67 -14.55 0.55
C LYS A 291 -49.46 -13.97 1.25
N LYS A 292 -49.68 -13.47 2.46
CA LYS A 292 -48.61 -13.18 3.43
C LYS A 292 -48.02 -14.49 3.91
N THR A 293 -46.80 -14.80 3.51
CA THR A 293 -45.97 -15.81 4.18
C THR A 293 -45.07 -15.12 5.17
N SER A 294 -45.25 -15.44 6.42
CA SER A 294 -44.38 -15.09 7.54
C SER A 294 -43.06 -15.85 7.37
N SER A 295 -41.95 -15.12 7.17
CA SER A 295 -40.61 -15.71 7.24
C SER A 295 -39.98 -15.39 8.59
N HIS A 296 -39.68 -16.43 9.36
CA HIS A 296 -38.77 -16.40 10.50
C HIS A 296 -37.37 -15.99 10.06
N PRO A 297 -36.55 -15.33 10.90
CA PRO A 297 -35.17 -15.04 10.59
C PRO A 297 -34.36 -16.34 10.68
N GLY A 298 -34.09 -16.96 9.53
CA GLY A 298 -33.26 -18.14 9.38
C GLY A 298 -31.78 -17.78 9.46
N GLY A 299 -31.02 -18.61 10.17
CA GLY A 299 -29.57 -18.51 10.26
C GLY A 299 -28.89 -18.58 8.89
N LEU A 300 -27.73 -17.98 8.81
CA LEU A 300 -26.89 -17.86 7.63
C LEU A 300 -26.55 -19.26 7.09
N ASP A 301 -27.14 -19.65 5.98
CA ASP A 301 -26.78 -20.89 5.26
C ASP A 301 -25.49 -20.66 4.43
N VAL A 302 -24.35 -20.80 5.11
CA VAL A 302 -23.01 -20.63 4.51
C VAL A 302 -22.75 -21.67 3.42
N VAL A 303 -23.39 -22.86 3.50
CA VAL A 303 -23.18 -23.95 2.54
C VAL A 303 -23.95 -23.67 1.24
N GLY A 304 -25.16 -23.13 1.33
CA GLY A 304 -25.92 -22.67 0.18
C GLY A 304 -25.27 -21.47 -0.52
N PHE A 305 -24.63 -20.57 0.26
CA PHE A 305 -23.90 -19.43 -0.27
C PHE A 305 -22.65 -19.83 -1.08
N LEU A 306 -21.86 -20.80 -0.60
CA LEU A 306 -20.68 -21.31 -1.29
C LEU A 306 -21.02 -22.16 -2.52
N GLY A 307 -22.14 -22.91 -2.49
CA GLY A 307 -22.61 -23.69 -3.62
C GLY A 307 -23.10 -22.84 -4.80
N GLY A 308 -23.68 -21.68 -4.54
CA GLY A 308 -24.09 -20.72 -5.56
C GLY A 308 -22.93 -19.99 -6.25
N LEU A 309 -21.76 -20.00 -5.63
CA LEU A 309 -20.57 -19.29 -6.10
C LEU A 309 -19.89 -19.93 -7.32
N LEU A 310 -20.14 -21.21 -7.57
CA LEU A 310 -19.40 -22.01 -8.57
C LEU A 310 -20.09 -22.15 -9.93
N CYS A 311 -21.34 -21.74 -10.11
CA CYS A 311 -22.00 -21.86 -11.43
C CYS A 311 -23.17 -20.90 -11.61
N ARG A 312 -22.99 -19.90 -12.47
CA ARG A 312 -24.00 -19.54 -13.50
C ARG A 312 -23.46 -18.44 -14.41
N THR A 313 -23.08 -18.82 -15.61
CA THR A 313 -23.07 -17.91 -16.76
C THR A 313 -24.51 -17.82 -17.27
N SER A 314 -25.26 -16.80 -16.93
CA SER A 314 -26.51 -16.45 -17.63
C SER A 314 -26.28 -15.14 -18.38
N LYS A 315 -26.32 -15.27 -19.71
CA LYS A 315 -26.35 -14.15 -20.65
C LYS A 315 -27.77 -13.57 -20.66
N GLU A 316 -28.02 -12.52 -19.89
CA GLU A 316 -29.08 -11.57 -20.16
C GLU A 316 -28.52 -10.16 -19.97
N PRO A 317 -28.71 -9.25 -20.92
CA PRO A 317 -28.25 -7.88 -20.79
C PRO A 317 -29.08 -7.14 -19.73
N PRO A 318 -28.45 -6.29 -18.89
CA PRO A 318 -29.18 -5.50 -17.91
C PRO A 318 -30.08 -4.44 -18.61
N PRO A 319 -31.19 -4.03 -17.99
CA PRO A 319 -32.09 -3.06 -18.55
C PRO A 319 -31.43 -1.69 -18.72
N ASP A 320 -31.78 -1.06 -19.82
CA ASP A 320 -31.25 0.19 -20.34
C ASP A 320 -31.41 1.35 -19.33
N ARG A 321 -30.30 1.84 -18.77
CA ARG A 321 -30.23 2.99 -17.86
C ARG A 321 -30.02 4.34 -18.56
N ASP A 322 -30.09 4.40 -19.88
CA ASP A 322 -29.83 5.62 -20.65
C ASP A 322 -30.96 6.67 -20.59
N LEU A 323 -32.00 6.47 -19.79
CA LEU A 323 -33.14 7.39 -19.74
C LEU A 323 -33.07 8.45 -18.63
N ILE A 324 -32.08 8.44 -17.73
CA ILE A 324 -32.04 9.37 -16.58
C ILE A 324 -31.00 10.49 -16.71
N LEU A 325 -30.10 10.46 -17.69
CA LEU A 325 -29.02 11.46 -17.83
C LEU A 325 -29.26 12.60 -18.83
N ARG A 326 -30.48 12.82 -19.31
CA ARG A 326 -30.77 13.88 -20.27
C ARG A 326 -31.29 15.20 -19.71
N VAL A 327 -31.23 15.45 -18.43
CA VAL A 327 -31.69 16.74 -17.86
C VAL A 327 -30.64 17.28 -16.90
N ARG A 328 -29.52 17.78 -17.41
CA ARG A 328 -28.66 18.75 -16.71
C ARG A 328 -27.63 19.42 -17.64
N ASP A 329 -28.05 19.95 -18.75
CA ASP A 329 -27.26 20.92 -19.55
C ASP A 329 -27.97 22.26 -19.55
N GLY A 330 -27.58 23.11 -18.62
CA GLY A 330 -27.99 24.49 -18.55
C GLY A 330 -26.88 25.35 -17.98
N GLY A 331 -25.92 25.75 -18.82
CA GLY A 331 -24.82 26.60 -18.36
C GLY A 331 -23.82 27.04 -19.44
N SER A 332 -24.22 27.13 -20.68
CA SER A 332 -23.38 27.61 -21.79
C SER A 332 -23.48 29.14 -22.02
N GLY A 333 -23.38 29.96 -20.98
CA GLY A 333 -23.51 31.42 -21.08
C GLY A 333 -22.26 32.25 -20.79
N SER A 334 -21.24 31.71 -20.19
CA SER A 334 -20.13 32.53 -19.67
C SER A 334 -18.84 32.54 -20.50
N ILE A 335 -18.68 31.66 -21.48
CA ILE A 335 -17.44 31.59 -22.28
C ILE A 335 -17.46 32.50 -23.51
N MET A 336 -18.63 32.90 -24.02
CA MET A 336 -18.74 33.78 -25.20
C MET A 336 -18.42 35.27 -24.92
N HIS A 337 -18.46 35.73 -23.68
CA HIS A 337 -18.19 37.12 -23.33
C HIS A 337 -16.71 37.50 -23.19
N LEU A 338 -15.80 36.52 -23.11
CA LEU A 338 -14.36 36.76 -23.02
C LEU A 338 -13.66 36.80 -24.38
N ALA A 339 -14.21 36.13 -25.39
CA ALA A 339 -13.66 36.12 -26.76
C ALA A 339 -13.85 37.46 -27.51
N GLU A 340 -14.85 38.27 -27.14
CA GLU A 340 -15.13 39.57 -27.75
C GLU A 340 -14.23 40.71 -27.27
N ARG A 341 -13.47 40.53 -26.19
CA ARG A 341 -12.69 41.61 -25.56
C ARG A 341 -11.18 41.58 -25.87
N TYR A 342 -10.66 40.52 -26.41
CA TYR A 342 -9.21 40.40 -26.71
C TYR A 342 -9.02 39.77 -28.11
N GLY A 343 -8.70 40.62 -29.09
CA GLY A 343 -8.55 40.25 -30.49
C GLY A 343 -7.44 39.22 -30.79
N ASP A 344 -7.49 38.67 -31.97
CA ASP A 344 -6.84 37.52 -32.60
C ASP A 344 -5.33 37.31 -32.45
N LYS A 345 -4.58 38.13 -31.71
CA LYS A 345 -3.13 37.96 -31.50
C LYS A 345 -2.75 37.31 -30.17
N ALA A 346 -3.69 37.11 -29.26
CA ALA A 346 -3.46 36.43 -28.00
C ALA A 346 -3.91 34.94 -28.04
N ALA A 347 -4.60 34.50 -29.07
CA ALA A 347 -5.18 33.17 -29.15
C ALA A 347 -4.14 32.04 -29.28
N GLY A 348 -3.02 32.29 -29.94
CA GLY A 348 -1.98 31.27 -30.12
C GLY A 348 -1.15 30.99 -28.86
N LEU A 349 -0.83 32.05 -28.11
CA LEU A 349 -0.03 31.91 -26.88
C LEU A 349 -0.88 31.46 -25.67
N GLN A 350 -2.18 31.74 -25.71
CA GLN A 350 -3.13 31.38 -24.67
C GLN A 350 -3.63 29.95 -24.80
N LEU A 351 -3.62 29.36 -25.99
CA LEU A 351 -3.93 27.94 -26.18
C LEU A 351 -2.84 27.03 -25.60
N ASP A 352 -1.56 27.37 -25.73
CA ASP A 352 -0.46 26.61 -25.16
C ASP A 352 -0.39 26.76 -23.62
N LEU A 353 -0.65 27.95 -23.10
CA LEU A 353 -0.71 28.18 -21.64
C LEU A 353 -1.98 27.58 -21.01
N VAL A 354 -3.10 27.59 -21.73
CA VAL A 354 -4.35 26.95 -21.28
C VAL A 354 -4.24 25.41 -21.38
N HIS A 355 -3.51 24.87 -22.37
CA HIS A 355 -3.23 23.43 -22.45
C HIS A 355 -2.28 22.98 -21.33
N LEU A 356 -1.21 23.73 -21.05
CA LEU A 356 -0.30 23.48 -19.93
C LEU A 356 -0.99 23.69 -18.57
N ALA A 357 -1.78 24.74 -18.42
CA ALA A 357 -2.58 24.98 -17.21
C ALA A 357 -3.74 23.97 -17.06
N ARG A 358 -4.26 23.41 -18.17
CA ARG A 358 -5.28 22.37 -18.15
C ARG A 358 -4.71 21.01 -17.80
N GLU A 359 -3.49 20.69 -18.24
CA GLU A 359 -2.78 19.49 -17.79
C GLU A 359 -2.39 19.58 -16.30
N ASP A 360 -2.03 20.77 -15.79
CA ASP A 360 -1.76 20.99 -14.36
C ASP A 360 -3.04 21.08 -13.51
N VAL A 361 -4.15 21.57 -14.06
CA VAL A 361 -5.45 21.69 -13.36
C VAL A 361 -6.27 20.40 -13.44
N GLU A 362 -6.19 19.62 -14.53
CA GLU A 362 -6.79 18.27 -14.57
C GLU A 362 -6.03 17.25 -13.75
N GLY A 363 -4.75 17.52 -13.38
CA GLY A 363 -3.97 16.78 -12.39
C GLY A 363 -4.16 17.25 -10.94
N GLY A 364 -4.72 18.44 -10.73
CA GLY A 364 -4.87 19.08 -9.41
C GLY A 364 -6.28 19.53 -9.05
N ALA A 365 -7.25 19.28 -9.92
CA ALA A 365 -8.62 19.75 -9.70
C ALA A 365 -9.41 18.76 -8.86
N SER A 366 -9.46 19.07 -7.60
CA SER A 366 -10.68 19.01 -6.79
C SER A 366 -10.35 19.18 -5.31
N ALA A 367 -9.93 20.36 -4.94
CA ALA A 367 -9.78 20.72 -3.55
C ALA A 367 -10.67 21.87 -3.08
N GLU A 368 -11.59 22.36 -3.91
CA GLU A 368 -12.56 23.36 -3.44
C GLU A 368 -13.92 23.14 -4.13
N GLY A 369 -14.67 22.22 -3.58
CA GLY A 369 -16.06 21.97 -3.96
C GLY A 369 -16.59 20.70 -3.33
N ASP A 370 -17.31 20.88 -2.21
CA ASP A 370 -18.31 19.97 -1.66
C ASP A 370 -17.99 18.46 -1.56
N GLY A 371 -17.68 18.04 -0.36
CA GLY A 371 -17.88 16.67 0.14
C GLY A 371 -17.09 15.57 -0.56
N PRO A 372 -16.80 14.47 0.10
CA PRO A 372 -16.20 13.30 -0.53
C PRO A 372 -17.09 12.84 -1.70
N PRO A 373 -16.50 12.35 -2.82
CA PRO A 373 -17.27 11.87 -3.97
C PRO A 373 -18.35 10.89 -3.49
N GLU A 374 -19.57 11.04 -3.97
CA GLU A 374 -20.70 10.22 -3.55
C GLU A 374 -20.42 8.77 -3.95
N VAL A 375 -20.05 7.96 -2.95
CA VAL A 375 -19.76 6.53 -3.11
C VAL A 375 -21.07 5.80 -3.35
N ALA A 376 -21.17 5.03 -4.43
CA ALA A 376 -22.34 4.21 -4.75
C ALA A 376 -22.72 3.32 -3.55
N GLU A 377 -24.02 3.07 -3.38
CA GLU A 377 -24.55 2.41 -2.18
C GLU A 377 -23.93 1.00 -1.98
N GLU A 378 -23.74 0.25 -3.03
CA GLU A 378 -23.10 -1.07 -3.02
C GLU A 378 -21.60 -1.02 -2.70
N GLU A 379 -20.96 0.12 -2.86
CA GLU A 379 -19.53 0.31 -2.58
C GLU A 379 -19.25 0.79 -1.15
N ARG A 380 -20.25 1.36 -0.46
CA ARG A 380 -20.12 1.86 0.92
C ARG A 380 -19.64 0.80 1.92
N PRO A 381 -20.07 -0.48 1.87
CA PRO A 381 -19.57 -1.52 2.75
C PRO A 381 -18.07 -1.82 2.59
N PHE A 382 -17.49 -1.50 1.44
CA PHE A 382 -16.06 -1.71 1.18
C PHE A 382 -15.16 -0.60 1.74
N VAL A 383 -15.68 0.57 2.09
CA VAL A 383 -14.87 1.68 2.64
C VAL A 383 -14.11 1.29 3.91
N PRO A 384 -14.72 0.72 4.96
CA PRO A 384 -13.98 0.28 6.15
C PRO A 384 -13.03 -0.89 5.86
N LEU A 385 -13.38 -1.77 4.93
CA LEU A 385 -12.51 -2.85 4.45
C LEU A 385 -11.26 -2.30 3.77
N LEU A 386 -11.42 -1.25 2.98
CA LEU A 386 -10.33 -0.59 2.28
C LEU A 386 -9.35 0.07 3.25
N ILE A 387 -9.83 0.67 4.34
CA ILE A 387 -8.99 1.21 5.41
C ILE A 387 -8.20 0.08 6.08
N LEU A 388 -8.88 -1.01 6.44
CA LEU A 388 -8.26 -2.16 7.11
C LEU A 388 -7.20 -2.84 6.22
N SER A 389 -7.50 -3.02 4.92
CA SER A 389 -6.54 -3.59 3.97
C SER A 389 -5.35 -2.66 3.71
N ALA A 390 -5.55 -1.34 3.67
CA ALA A 390 -4.47 -0.37 3.57
C ALA A 390 -3.49 -0.48 4.74
N MET A 391 -4.02 -0.59 5.96
CA MET A 391 -3.18 -0.82 7.15
C MET A 391 -2.45 -2.17 7.09
N THR A 392 -3.09 -3.21 6.54
CA THR A 392 -2.45 -4.52 6.36
C THR A 392 -1.31 -4.44 5.35
N VAL A 393 -1.48 -3.72 4.23
CA VAL A 393 -0.41 -3.51 3.25
C VAL A 393 0.72 -2.66 3.83
N ALA A 394 0.40 -1.58 4.55
CA ALA A 394 1.40 -0.74 5.22
C ALA A 394 2.20 -1.55 6.26
N PHE A 395 1.54 -2.39 7.04
CA PHE A 395 2.20 -3.33 7.96
C PHE A 395 3.12 -4.31 7.22
N ALA A 396 2.65 -4.89 6.11
CA ALA A 396 3.43 -5.79 5.27
C ALA A 396 4.66 -5.09 4.66
N HIS A 397 4.48 -3.87 4.15
CA HIS A 397 5.54 -3.02 3.61
C HIS A 397 6.61 -2.73 4.67
N GLY A 398 6.21 -2.21 5.84
CA GLY A 398 7.14 -1.96 6.93
C GLY A 398 7.97 -3.21 7.29
N GLY A 399 7.34 -4.39 7.31
CA GLY A 399 8.01 -5.67 7.58
C GLY A 399 8.97 -6.13 6.49
N ASN A 400 8.71 -5.84 5.22
CA ASN A 400 9.59 -6.21 4.12
C ASN A 400 10.70 -5.17 3.92
N ASP A 401 10.34 -3.92 3.77
CA ASP A 401 11.22 -2.88 3.24
C ASP A 401 12.14 -2.26 4.28
N LEU A 402 11.87 -2.46 5.58
CA LEU A 402 12.82 -2.10 6.62
C LEU A 402 14.19 -2.78 6.40
N GLY A 403 14.18 -4.00 5.86
CA GLY A 403 15.39 -4.75 5.51
C GLY A 403 16.34 -3.99 4.59
N ASN A 404 15.81 -3.15 3.70
CA ASN A 404 16.58 -2.36 2.74
C ASN A 404 17.52 -1.35 3.42
N SER A 405 17.15 -0.85 4.60
CA SER A 405 17.94 0.11 5.38
C SER A 405 18.79 -0.56 6.46
N ILE A 406 18.17 -1.44 7.27
CA ILE A 406 18.87 -2.03 8.41
C ILE A 406 19.73 -3.26 8.04
N GLY A 407 19.49 -3.89 6.89
CA GLY A 407 20.31 -5.02 6.43
C GLY A 407 21.78 -4.64 6.21
N PRO A 408 22.06 -3.67 5.34
CA PRO A 408 23.43 -3.17 5.15
C PRO A 408 24.03 -2.56 6.42
N LEU A 409 23.23 -1.86 7.26
CA LEU A 409 23.72 -1.36 8.55
C LEU A 409 24.13 -2.51 9.49
N ALA A 410 23.32 -3.56 9.59
CA ALA A 410 23.64 -4.72 10.44
C ALA A 410 24.92 -5.42 9.96
N ALA A 411 25.09 -5.56 8.64
CA ALA A 411 26.28 -6.13 8.04
C ALA A 411 27.52 -5.28 8.30
N LEU A 412 27.44 -3.96 8.17
CA LEU A 412 28.49 -3.02 8.55
C LEU A 412 28.89 -3.17 10.02
N LEU A 413 27.90 -3.15 10.93
CA LEU A 413 28.17 -3.28 12.37
C LEU A 413 28.85 -4.61 12.73
N VAL A 414 28.51 -5.71 12.03
CA VAL A 414 29.19 -7.01 12.22
C VAL A 414 30.62 -6.94 11.69
N ALA A 415 30.85 -6.36 10.52
CA ALA A 415 32.19 -6.19 9.97
C ALA A 415 33.11 -5.40 10.90
N LEU A 416 32.61 -4.32 11.53
CA LEU A 416 33.37 -3.53 12.48
C LEU A 416 33.68 -4.20 13.83
N THR A 417 33.05 -5.34 14.13
CA THR A 417 33.34 -6.13 15.33
C THR A 417 34.31 -7.31 15.07
N TRP A 418 34.80 -7.47 13.85
CA TRP A 418 35.77 -8.50 13.51
C TRP A 418 37.16 -8.18 14.13
N PRO A 419 37.98 -9.18 14.58
CA PRO A 419 37.80 -10.63 14.46
C PRO A 419 37.08 -11.28 15.63
N SER A 420 36.58 -10.56 16.61
CA SER A 420 35.87 -11.13 17.75
C SER A 420 34.51 -11.74 17.38
N GLY A 421 33.95 -11.36 16.21
CA GLY A 421 32.69 -11.86 15.66
C GLY A 421 32.85 -12.65 14.36
N ASP A 422 32.02 -13.68 14.16
CA ASP A 422 31.93 -14.38 12.90
C ASP A 422 31.13 -13.52 11.89
N ILE A 423 31.80 -13.05 10.86
CA ILE A 423 31.15 -12.23 9.82
C ILE A 423 30.02 -12.98 9.08
N ASN A 424 30.06 -14.32 9.08
CA ASN A 424 29.01 -15.16 8.48
C ASN A 424 27.80 -15.33 9.41
N ALA A 425 27.99 -15.17 10.70
CA ALA A 425 26.95 -15.27 11.71
C ALA A 425 26.36 -13.87 11.98
N ILE A 426 25.47 -13.39 11.13
CA ILE A 426 24.72 -12.18 11.46
C ILE A 426 23.81 -12.51 12.62
N PRO A 427 24.06 -11.96 13.82
CA PRO A 427 23.27 -12.21 15.01
C PRO A 427 21.84 -11.70 14.83
N GLU A 428 20.96 -11.99 15.79
CA GLU A 428 19.66 -11.33 15.80
C GLU A 428 19.83 -9.81 15.78
N ILE A 429 19.08 -9.15 14.90
CA ILE A 429 19.14 -7.69 14.75
C ILE A 429 18.61 -7.07 16.04
N PRO A 430 19.41 -6.25 16.74
CA PRO A 430 18.99 -5.66 17.99
C PRO A 430 17.76 -4.75 17.84
N LEU A 431 16.91 -4.73 18.85
CA LEU A 431 15.69 -3.93 18.84
C LEU A 431 15.96 -2.44 18.55
N TRP A 432 17.08 -1.88 19.04
CA TRP A 432 17.41 -0.48 18.76
C TRP A 432 17.66 -0.20 17.28
N VAL A 433 18.21 -1.15 16.51
CA VAL A 433 18.38 -1.04 15.05
C VAL A 433 17.02 -1.05 14.34
N LEU A 434 16.12 -1.95 14.78
CA LEU A 434 14.74 -2.01 14.27
C LEU A 434 14.01 -0.70 14.53
N LEU A 435 14.10 -0.18 15.76
CA LEU A 435 13.46 1.08 16.15
C LEU A 435 14.05 2.27 15.40
N LEU A 436 15.38 2.28 15.18
CA LEU A 436 16.05 3.32 14.40
C LEU A 436 15.49 3.40 12.97
N GLY A 437 15.49 2.27 12.26
CA GLY A 437 14.98 2.23 10.90
C GLY A 437 13.48 2.50 10.83
N ALA A 438 12.68 1.94 11.76
CA ALA A 438 11.24 2.19 11.83
C ALA A 438 10.92 3.67 12.11
N SER A 439 11.74 4.37 12.93
CA SER A 439 11.60 5.81 13.15
C SER A 439 11.93 6.60 11.88
N GLY A 440 12.93 6.16 11.10
CA GLY A 440 13.22 6.72 9.78
C GLY A 440 12.03 6.60 8.84
N PHE A 441 11.33 5.47 8.84
CA PHE A 441 10.08 5.27 8.06
C PHE A 441 9.02 6.30 8.43
N VAL A 442 8.71 6.40 9.74
CA VAL A 442 7.70 7.37 10.22
C VAL A 442 8.06 8.80 9.81
N LEU A 443 9.31 9.21 9.98
CA LEU A 443 9.77 10.54 9.59
C LEU A 443 9.61 10.78 8.08
N GLY A 444 9.97 9.80 7.25
CA GLY A 444 9.82 9.88 5.79
C GLY A 444 8.37 10.07 5.38
N ILE A 445 7.46 9.26 5.92
CA ILE A 445 6.02 9.34 5.64
C ILE A 445 5.45 10.68 6.05
N LEU A 446 5.80 11.18 7.25
CA LEU A 446 5.29 12.44 7.76
C LEU A 446 5.77 13.67 6.98
N VAL A 447 6.99 13.62 6.42
CA VAL A 447 7.63 14.79 5.79
C VAL A 447 7.42 14.82 4.27
N LEU A 448 7.48 13.68 3.58
CA LEU A 448 7.44 13.62 2.11
C LEU A 448 6.37 12.66 1.55
N GLY A 449 5.65 11.92 2.39
CA GLY A 449 4.67 10.93 1.93
C GLY A 449 3.48 11.52 1.16
N ASP A 450 3.16 12.79 1.40
CA ASP A 450 2.08 13.51 0.70
C ASP A 450 2.31 13.56 -0.82
N ARG A 451 3.57 13.72 -1.25
CA ARG A 451 3.94 13.85 -2.68
C ARG A 451 3.65 12.57 -3.47
N THR A 452 3.99 11.44 -2.90
CA THR A 452 3.80 10.14 -3.56
C THR A 452 2.36 9.64 -3.46
N ILE A 453 1.69 9.82 -2.30
CA ILE A 453 0.28 9.46 -2.11
C ILE A 453 -0.61 10.19 -3.13
N THR A 454 -0.41 11.50 -3.29
CA THR A 454 -1.20 12.29 -4.24
C THR A 454 -0.93 11.91 -5.69
N THR A 455 0.33 11.64 -6.04
CA THR A 455 0.69 11.23 -7.42
C THR A 455 0.11 9.86 -7.78
N VAL A 456 0.22 8.87 -6.90
CA VAL A 456 -0.24 7.51 -7.15
C VAL A 456 -1.76 7.41 -7.05
N GLY A 457 -2.35 8.01 -6.00
CA GLY A 457 -3.79 7.93 -5.74
C GLY A 457 -4.66 8.58 -6.83
N SER A 458 -4.15 9.64 -7.48
CA SER A 458 -4.92 10.35 -8.52
C SER A 458 -4.72 9.80 -9.95
N LYS A 459 -3.60 9.09 -10.22
CA LYS A 459 -3.17 8.81 -11.61
C LYS A 459 -3.26 7.35 -12.05
N ILE A 460 -3.31 6.39 -11.12
CA ILE A 460 -3.16 4.97 -11.52
C ILE A 460 -4.44 4.38 -12.09
N THR A 461 -5.60 4.63 -11.49
CA THR A 461 -6.90 4.17 -12.02
C THR A 461 -8.02 4.76 -11.16
N LYS A 462 -9.18 5.07 -11.73
CA LYS A 462 -10.43 5.27 -10.96
C LYS A 462 -10.85 3.93 -10.36
N LEU A 463 -10.26 3.56 -9.23
CA LEU A 463 -10.59 2.33 -8.52
C LEU A 463 -11.78 2.59 -7.60
N THR A 464 -12.84 1.79 -7.76
CA THR A 464 -13.91 1.74 -6.77
C THR A 464 -13.39 1.15 -5.45
N PRO A 465 -14.05 1.40 -4.30
CA PRO A 465 -13.67 0.80 -3.02
C PRO A 465 -13.49 -0.73 -3.06
N SER A 466 -14.39 -1.45 -3.74
CA SER A 466 -14.31 -2.91 -3.88
C SER A 466 -13.09 -3.38 -4.68
N ARG A 467 -12.79 -2.69 -5.80
CA ARG A 467 -11.58 -2.96 -6.61
C ARG A 467 -10.31 -2.64 -5.84
N SER A 468 -10.28 -1.49 -5.16
CA SER A 468 -9.15 -1.07 -4.34
C SER A 468 -8.87 -2.05 -3.20
N TYR A 469 -9.93 -2.54 -2.53
CA TYR A 469 -9.82 -3.57 -1.50
C TYR A 469 -9.18 -4.86 -2.05
N ALA A 470 -9.64 -5.34 -3.21
CA ALA A 470 -9.07 -6.53 -3.84
C ALA A 470 -7.60 -6.33 -4.23
N VAL A 471 -7.24 -5.16 -4.78
CA VAL A 471 -5.85 -4.78 -5.10
C VAL A 471 -4.98 -4.81 -3.84
N GLN A 472 -5.42 -4.15 -2.76
CA GLN A 472 -4.65 -4.10 -1.52
C GLN A 472 -4.48 -5.46 -0.87
N MET A 473 -5.54 -6.27 -0.83
CA MET A 473 -5.45 -7.62 -0.27
C MET A 473 -4.49 -8.51 -1.06
N GLY A 474 -4.54 -8.46 -2.39
CA GLY A 474 -3.58 -9.17 -3.24
C GLY A 474 -2.14 -8.72 -3.00
N THR A 475 -1.92 -7.41 -2.90
CA THR A 475 -0.62 -6.81 -2.59
C THR A 475 -0.13 -7.25 -1.21
N GLY A 476 -0.97 -7.13 -0.18
CA GLY A 476 -0.63 -7.51 1.19
C GLY A 476 -0.27 -8.99 1.32
N ILE A 477 -1.03 -9.89 0.68
CA ILE A 477 -0.72 -11.33 0.66
C ILE A 477 0.63 -11.59 0.01
N ALA A 478 0.91 -10.98 -1.15
CA ALA A 478 2.16 -11.19 -1.87
C ALA A 478 3.38 -10.70 -1.06
N VAL A 479 3.27 -9.52 -0.44
CA VAL A 479 4.35 -8.93 0.36
C VAL A 479 4.56 -9.71 1.66
N LEU A 480 3.49 -10.03 2.41
CA LEU A 480 3.58 -10.79 3.66
C LEU A 480 4.19 -12.17 3.44
N LEU A 481 3.74 -12.89 2.40
CA LEU A 481 4.29 -14.20 2.06
C LEU A 481 5.78 -14.10 1.76
N SER A 482 6.20 -13.13 0.96
CA SER A 482 7.61 -12.90 0.64
C SER A 482 8.42 -12.55 1.87
N THR A 483 7.88 -11.72 2.78
CA THR A 483 8.53 -11.31 4.03
C THR A 483 8.82 -12.53 4.93
N VAL A 484 7.85 -13.42 5.11
CA VAL A 484 8.03 -14.63 5.95
C VAL A 484 9.06 -15.59 5.36
N LEU A 485 9.16 -15.62 4.03
CA LEU A 485 10.19 -16.40 3.32
C LEU A 485 11.57 -15.70 3.34
N GLY A 486 11.68 -14.51 3.92
CA GLY A 486 12.90 -13.72 3.96
C GLY A 486 13.31 -13.16 2.59
N LEU A 487 12.37 -13.04 1.66
CA LEU A 487 12.62 -12.55 0.30
C LEU A 487 12.39 -11.04 0.22
N ALA A 488 13.41 -10.31 -0.23
CA ALA A 488 13.32 -8.89 -0.51
C ALA A 488 12.58 -8.67 -1.84
N VAL A 489 11.33 -8.20 -1.75
CA VAL A 489 10.49 -7.93 -2.92
C VAL A 489 10.11 -6.46 -3.00
N SER A 490 9.72 -6.02 -4.18
CA SER A 490 9.22 -4.67 -4.38
C SER A 490 7.71 -4.63 -4.14
N THR A 491 7.28 -3.84 -3.18
CA THR A 491 5.85 -3.61 -2.90
C THR A 491 5.14 -2.95 -4.07
N SER A 492 5.83 -2.06 -4.82
CA SER A 492 5.32 -1.46 -6.06
C SER A 492 5.04 -2.51 -7.14
N HIS A 493 5.89 -3.55 -7.27
CA HIS A 493 5.64 -4.67 -8.19
C HIS A 493 4.41 -5.46 -7.80
N CYS A 494 4.27 -5.78 -6.51
CA CYS A 494 3.10 -6.49 -5.99
C CYS A 494 1.81 -5.70 -6.24
N LEU A 495 1.84 -4.38 -6.02
CA LEU A 495 0.70 -3.48 -6.28
C LEU A 495 0.32 -3.48 -7.76
N VAL A 496 1.29 -3.28 -8.65
CA VAL A 496 1.05 -3.27 -10.11
C VAL A 496 0.50 -4.62 -10.58
N GLY A 497 1.07 -5.73 -10.10
CA GLY A 497 0.53 -7.06 -10.36
C GLY A 497 -0.93 -7.19 -9.93
N SER A 498 -1.25 -6.72 -8.73
CA SER A 498 -2.62 -6.75 -8.18
C SER A 498 -3.58 -5.87 -8.98
N ILE A 499 -3.17 -4.69 -9.44
CA ILE A 499 -3.97 -3.83 -10.32
C ILE A 499 -4.27 -4.53 -11.66
N ILE A 500 -3.27 -5.18 -12.24
CA ILE A 500 -3.43 -5.95 -13.47
C ILE A 500 -4.44 -7.09 -13.25
N GLY A 501 -4.33 -7.81 -12.14
CA GLY A 501 -5.26 -8.91 -11.81
C GLY A 501 -6.71 -8.47 -11.74
N VAL A 502 -6.99 -7.40 -11.00
CA VAL A 502 -8.34 -6.81 -10.92
C VAL A 502 -8.80 -6.28 -12.28
N GLY A 503 -7.91 -5.57 -13.02
CA GLY A 503 -8.21 -5.03 -14.33
C GLY A 503 -8.54 -6.10 -15.38
N LEU A 504 -7.83 -7.23 -15.38
CA LEU A 504 -8.13 -8.36 -16.26
C LEU A 504 -9.51 -8.95 -15.96
N VAL A 505 -9.84 -9.20 -14.71
CA VAL A 505 -11.15 -9.73 -14.31
C VAL A 505 -12.27 -8.73 -14.62
N ALA A 506 -12.06 -7.44 -14.33
CA ALA A 506 -13.02 -6.40 -14.68
C ALA A 506 -13.29 -6.34 -16.19
N LYS A 507 -12.24 -6.44 -17.02
CA LYS A 507 -12.37 -6.49 -18.48
C LYS A 507 -13.09 -7.75 -18.96
N MET A 508 -12.77 -8.91 -18.39
CA MET A 508 -13.45 -10.18 -18.74
C MET A 508 -14.95 -10.13 -18.44
N ARG A 509 -15.36 -9.35 -17.44
CA ARG A 509 -16.75 -9.17 -17.03
C ARG A 509 -17.44 -7.99 -17.69
N ALA A 510 -16.84 -7.40 -18.73
CA ALA A 510 -17.37 -6.28 -19.48
C ALA A 510 -17.78 -5.07 -18.60
N ALA A 511 -17.08 -4.84 -17.50
CA ALA A 511 -17.27 -3.65 -16.68
C ALA A 511 -16.92 -2.40 -17.49
N ARG A 512 -17.87 -1.46 -17.63
CA ARG A 512 -17.77 -0.29 -18.52
C ARG A 512 -16.57 0.63 -18.25
N ASP A 513 -16.03 0.60 -17.01
CA ASP A 513 -14.97 1.50 -16.55
C ASP A 513 -13.62 0.80 -16.32
N ALA A 514 -13.40 -0.36 -16.95
CA ALA A 514 -12.18 -1.15 -16.75
C ALA A 514 -11.05 -0.73 -17.70
N GLU A 515 -10.62 0.53 -17.63
CA GLU A 515 -9.45 1.01 -18.36
C GLU A 515 -8.18 0.87 -17.51
N LEU A 516 -7.24 0.04 -17.98
CA LEU A 516 -5.88 0.00 -17.45
C LEU A 516 -5.08 1.15 -18.09
N ASN A 517 -4.54 2.02 -17.27
CA ASN A 517 -3.68 3.09 -17.75
C ASN A 517 -2.29 2.54 -18.11
N PHE A 518 -2.16 2.03 -19.35
CA PHE A 518 -0.90 1.48 -19.85
C PHE A 518 0.24 2.52 -19.87
N GLY A 519 -0.07 3.80 -20.06
CA GLY A 519 0.92 4.88 -20.00
C GLY A 519 1.57 4.99 -18.62
N MET A 520 0.79 4.89 -17.56
CA MET A 520 1.29 4.90 -16.19
C MET A 520 2.08 3.62 -15.88
N LEU A 521 1.60 2.45 -16.29
CA LEU A 521 2.33 1.18 -16.14
C LEU A 521 3.69 1.23 -16.81
N THR A 522 3.77 1.79 -18.01
CA THR A 522 5.05 1.97 -18.74
C THR A 522 6.00 2.89 -17.99
N LYS A 523 5.53 4.02 -17.43
CA LYS A 523 6.37 4.93 -16.62
C LYS A 523 6.94 4.22 -15.39
N ILE A 524 6.14 3.40 -14.72
CA ILE A 524 6.58 2.62 -13.56
C ILE A 524 7.65 1.60 -13.98
N LEU A 525 7.44 0.86 -15.08
CA LEU A 525 8.41 -0.10 -15.60
C LEU A 525 9.75 0.56 -15.98
N ILE A 526 9.70 1.74 -16.61
CA ILE A 526 10.90 2.53 -16.92
C ILE A 526 11.59 2.97 -15.62
N GLY A 527 10.85 3.44 -14.61
CA GLY A 527 11.38 3.79 -13.30
C GLY A 527 12.16 2.64 -12.67
N TRP A 528 11.61 1.43 -12.72
CA TRP A 528 12.30 0.24 -12.20
C TRP A 528 13.56 -0.11 -12.98
N ALA A 529 13.47 -0.08 -14.32
CA ALA A 529 14.63 -0.36 -15.19
C ALA A 529 15.78 0.64 -14.97
N VAL A 530 15.47 1.91 -14.70
CA VAL A 530 16.46 2.97 -14.45
C VAL A 530 17.03 2.88 -13.03
N THR A 531 16.24 2.49 -12.04
CA THR A 531 16.70 2.39 -10.64
C THR A 531 17.86 1.44 -10.48
N ILE A 532 17.83 0.28 -11.14
CA ILE A 532 18.87 -0.76 -11.04
C ILE A 532 20.25 -0.22 -11.42
N PRO A 533 20.50 0.27 -12.65
CA PRO A 533 21.82 0.76 -13.02
C PRO A 533 22.20 2.05 -12.27
N LEU A 534 21.26 2.92 -11.97
CA LEU A 534 21.55 4.18 -11.29
C LEU A 534 22.05 3.95 -9.87
N ALA A 535 21.33 3.15 -9.07
CA ALA A 535 21.72 2.83 -7.71
C ALA A 535 23.04 2.04 -7.67
N ALA A 536 23.25 1.11 -8.61
CA ALA A 536 24.49 0.38 -8.77
C ALA A 536 25.68 1.33 -9.02
N LEU A 537 25.56 2.22 -10.00
CA LEU A 537 26.61 3.17 -10.36
C LEU A 537 26.93 4.14 -9.21
N VAL A 538 25.92 4.70 -8.56
CA VAL A 538 26.13 5.62 -7.43
C VAL A 538 26.77 4.89 -6.25
N SER A 539 26.34 3.67 -5.94
CA SER A 539 26.95 2.84 -4.87
C SER A 539 28.41 2.54 -5.14
N VAL A 540 28.76 2.14 -6.38
CA VAL A 540 30.17 1.90 -6.77
C VAL A 540 30.99 3.19 -6.75
N ALA A 541 30.44 4.31 -7.23
CA ALA A 541 31.15 5.59 -7.20
C ALA A 541 31.47 6.05 -5.76
N ILE A 542 30.53 5.88 -4.81
CA ILE A 542 30.79 6.13 -3.40
C ILE A 542 31.85 5.15 -2.86
N PHE A 543 31.72 3.86 -3.19
CA PHE A 543 32.68 2.82 -2.77
C PHE A 543 34.10 3.18 -3.18
N GLU A 544 34.33 3.42 -4.47
CA GLU A 544 35.63 3.78 -5.01
C GLU A 544 36.19 5.08 -4.38
N SER A 545 35.32 6.06 -4.10
CA SER A 545 35.73 7.30 -3.45
C SER A 545 36.15 7.11 -1.99
N MET A 546 35.65 6.09 -1.31
CA MET A 546 35.96 5.77 0.09
C MET A 546 37.20 4.90 0.24
N LEU A 547 37.59 4.11 -0.79
CA LEU A 547 38.73 3.20 -0.73
C LEU A 547 40.05 3.87 -0.28
N PRO A 548 40.45 5.06 -0.78
CA PRO A 548 41.70 5.69 -0.37
C PRO A 548 41.76 6.04 1.12
N PHE A 549 40.61 6.18 1.77
CA PHE A 549 40.54 6.58 3.18
C PHE A 549 40.48 5.38 4.12
N TYR A 550 39.95 4.23 3.66
CA TYR A 550 39.61 3.10 4.54
C TYR A 550 40.31 1.79 4.15
N ALA A 551 40.77 1.62 2.92
CA ALA A 551 41.58 0.49 2.50
C ALA A 551 43.09 0.80 2.74
N ASN A 552 43.51 0.80 4.00
CA ASN A 552 44.89 1.13 4.34
C ASN A 552 45.40 0.13 5.39
N ASP A 553 46.57 -0.48 5.12
CA ASP A 553 47.28 -1.40 6.01
C ASP A 553 47.52 -0.85 7.43
N ALA A 554 47.59 0.47 7.59
CA ALA A 554 47.73 1.10 8.90
C ALA A 554 46.51 0.87 9.78
N ILE A 555 45.31 0.88 9.20
CA ILE A 555 44.03 0.65 9.90
C ILE A 555 43.95 -0.78 10.41
N CYS A 556 44.34 -1.75 9.60
CA CYS A 556 44.34 -3.15 10.00
C CYS A 556 45.40 -3.47 11.05
N ARG A 557 46.54 -2.80 11.03
CA ARG A 557 47.58 -2.93 12.07
C ARG A 557 47.11 -2.41 13.42
N ASP A 558 46.40 -1.29 13.45
CA ASP A 558 45.84 -0.72 14.69
C ASP A 558 44.72 -1.59 15.28
N LEU A 559 43.86 -2.17 14.44
CA LEU A 559 42.81 -3.11 14.87
C LEU A 559 43.38 -4.38 15.48
N THR A 560 44.45 -4.93 14.91
CA THR A 560 45.11 -6.15 15.42
C THR A 560 45.96 -5.88 16.66
N ALA A 561 46.60 -4.70 16.77
CA ALA A 561 47.43 -4.32 17.93
C ALA A 561 46.58 -4.04 19.18
N ASN A 562 45.44 -3.38 19.06
CA ASN A 562 44.55 -3.12 20.20
C ASN A 562 43.93 -4.39 20.81
N GLN A 563 43.74 -5.44 20.01
CA GLN A 563 43.15 -6.70 20.49
C GLN A 563 44.14 -7.59 21.23
N THR A 564 45.42 -7.49 20.96
CA THR A 564 46.43 -8.21 21.73
C THR A 564 46.65 -7.63 23.13
N SER A 565 46.18 -6.44 23.41
CA SER A 565 46.31 -5.73 24.70
C SER A 565 45.09 -5.84 25.60
N SER A 566 43.96 -6.38 25.14
CA SER A 566 42.73 -6.50 25.95
C SER A 566 42.45 -7.96 26.30
N PRO A 567 42.28 -8.34 27.60
CA PRO A 567 41.82 -9.67 27.93
C PRO A 567 40.39 -9.89 27.43
N PRO A 568 40.01 -11.12 27.04
CA PRO A 568 38.67 -11.40 26.53
C PRO A 568 37.64 -11.06 27.63
N PRO A 569 36.54 -10.40 27.28
CA PRO A 569 35.50 -10.07 28.25
C PRO A 569 34.87 -11.36 28.77
N ALA A 570 34.95 -11.53 30.08
CA ALA A 570 34.32 -12.62 30.78
C ALA A 570 32.81 -12.56 30.57
N GLY A 571 32.29 -13.54 29.85
CA GLY A 571 30.91 -14.01 29.94
C GLY A 571 29.80 -12.96 29.92
N SER A 572 29.56 -12.25 28.80
CA SER A 572 28.31 -11.53 28.61
C SER A 572 27.26 -12.45 27.99
N ARG A 573 26.42 -13.02 28.82
CA ARG A 573 25.12 -13.57 28.38
C ARG A 573 24.30 -12.41 27.85
N TRP A 574 23.90 -12.50 26.60
CA TRP A 574 23.01 -11.56 25.94
C TRP A 574 21.62 -11.60 26.60
N MET A 575 21.18 -10.51 27.20
CA MET A 575 19.77 -10.24 27.46
C MET A 575 19.17 -9.44 26.30
#